data_c5579a67d5775dd6177754ddc8c7ee70
#
_entry.id   c5579a67d5775dd6177754ddc8c7ee70
#
_cell.length_a   1.000
_cell.length_b   1.000
_cell.length_c   1.000
_cell.angle_alpha   90.00
_cell.angle_beta   90.00
_cell.angle_gamma   90.00
#
_symmetry.space_group_name_H-M   'P 1'
#
loop_
_entity.id
_entity.type
_entity.pdbx_description
1 polymer ?
#
loop_
_entity_poly.entity_id
_entity_poly.type
_entity_poly.pdbx_seq_one_letter_code
_entity_poly.pdbx_strand_id
1 'polypeptide(L)'
;MDASVAAPVALLFPGQGAQSIGMGRAAYDQSAAARAIFARAGEALGYPLAGLCFEGPEEELRKTSAQQPAILVCSLAILAAHEERHGPFDVAASTGHSLGLYTALVAARALSLDDAVRLVARRGALMQQAAEESSGGMAAVLGLDASVVGEACAAASYDGIDTDDIVVAANYNAPGQVVISGADAALDRAVALLKERGARKVVPLAVAGAFHSPLMRTASDAMAAPLRSAAIDDAAYPIYTNTTGRPIQGADEIRVELEQQILAPVRWTDALETIAASGVARFVDCGPGATLAALVKRTVAGAEIVKLD
;
A
#
# COMPACT_ATOMS: atom_id res chain seq x y z
N MET A 1 -25.42 -13.27 30.88
CA MET A 1 -24.02 -12.83 30.63
C MET A 1 -23.97 -12.43 29.16
N ASP A 2 -24.08 -11.13 28.92
CA ASP A 2 -23.99 -10.57 27.58
C ASP A 2 -22.55 -10.79 27.10
N ALA A 3 -22.36 -11.71 26.17
CA ALA A 3 -21.14 -11.77 25.43
C ALA A 3 -21.11 -10.48 24.59
N SER A 4 -20.38 -9.48 25.05
CA SER A 4 -20.10 -8.27 24.28
C SER A 4 -19.60 -8.74 22.92
N VAL A 5 -20.45 -8.70 21.90
CA VAL A 5 -20.04 -8.90 20.51
C VAL A 5 -18.96 -7.86 20.26
N ALA A 6 -17.73 -8.30 20.02
CA ALA A 6 -16.62 -7.38 19.76
C ALA A 6 -17.03 -6.48 18.58
N ALA A 7 -16.84 -5.17 18.73
CA ALA A 7 -17.21 -4.23 17.69
C ALA A 7 -16.48 -4.58 16.37
N PRO A 8 -17.19 -4.47 15.24
CA PRO A 8 -16.61 -4.79 13.94
C PRO A 8 -15.38 -3.92 13.64
N VAL A 9 -14.42 -4.49 12.92
CA VAL A 9 -13.12 -3.85 12.66
C VAL A 9 -12.90 -3.54 11.19
N ALA A 10 -12.01 -2.57 10.92
CA ALA A 10 -11.37 -2.42 9.63
C ALA A 10 -9.94 -2.97 9.67
N LEU A 11 -9.60 -3.89 8.77
CA LEU A 11 -8.25 -4.39 8.60
C LEU A 11 -7.44 -3.45 7.69
N LEU A 12 -6.26 -3.08 8.12
CA LEU A 12 -5.34 -2.21 7.39
C LEU A 12 -4.05 -2.94 7.06
N PHE A 13 -3.61 -2.84 5.81
CA PHE A 13 -2.41 -3.51 5.32
C PHE A 13 -1.39 -2.52 4.79
N PRO A 14 -0.13 -2.55 5.28
CA PRO A 14 0.90 -1.59 4.90
C PRO A 14 1.39 -1.80 3.46
N GLY A 15 1.94 -0.70 2.93
CA GLY A 15 2.67 -0.67 1.67
C GLY A 15 4.19 -0.60 1.87
N GLN A 16 4.88 -0.22 0.78
CA GLN A 16 6.33 -0.03 0.77
C GLN A 16 6.78 0.95 1.86
N GLY A 17 7.97 0.69 2.42
CA GLY A 17 8.51 1.44 3.56
C GLY A 17 8.22 0.82 4.93
N ALA A 18 7.37 -0.22 4.99
CA ALA A 18 7.08 -0.95 6.23
C ALA A 18 8.07 -2.10 6.51
N GLN A 19 8.87 -2.50 5.51
CA GLN A 19 9.80 -3.62 5.63
C GLN A 19 10.97 -3.32 6.58
N SER A 20 11.39 -4.35 7.28
CA SER A 20 12.61 -4.37 8.10
C SER A 20 13.12 -5.80 8.22
N ILE A 21 14.42 -5.97 8.41
CA ILE A 21 14.98 -7.28 8.72
C ILE A 21 14.37 -7.78 10.04
N GLY A 22 13.97 -9.06 10.06
CA GLY A 22 13.26 -9.69 11.17
C GLY A 22 11.75 -9.60 11.09
N MET A 23 11.17 -8.85 10.14
CA MET A 23 9.72 -8.73 10.01
C MET A 23 9.04 -10.10 9.82
N GLY A 24 7.93 -10.33 10.55
CA GLY A 24 7.17 -11.58 10.51
C GLY A 24 7.82 -12.76 11.24
N ARG A 25 9.04 -12.63 11.78
CA ARG A 25 9.75 -13.71 12.47
C ARG A 25 8.98 -14.20 13.70
N ALA A 26 8.48 -13.29 14.53
CA ALA A 26 7.76 -13.65 15.73
C ALA A 26 6.48 -14.44 15.40
N ALA A 27 5.71 -14.01 14.39
CA ALA A 27 4.54 -14.74 13.91
C ALA A 27 4.93 -16.14 13.36
N TYR A 28 5.99 -16.22 12.56
CA TYR A 28 6.51 -17.48 12.02
C TYR A 28 6.90 -18.47 13.11
N ASP A 29 7.65 -18.03 14.13
CA ASP A 29 8.14 -18.91 15.20
C ASP A 29 7.01 -19.46 16.07
N GLN A 30 5.92 -18.67 16.26
CA GLN A 30 4.85 -18.99 17.20
C GLN A 30 3.60 -19.61 16.57
N SER A 31 3.42 -19.56 15.25
CA SER A 31 2.18 -19.95 14.57
C SER A 31 2.42 -20.95 13.43
N ALA A 32 1.66 -22.04 13.44
CA ALA A 32 1.68 -23.00 12.32
C ALA A 32 1.04 -22.39 11.06
N ALA A 33 0.00 -21.58 11.22
CA ALA A 33 -0.66 -20.89 10.12
C ALA A 33 0.28 -19.88 9.44
N ALA A 34 1.06 -19.12 10.22
CA ALA A 34 2.06 -18.20 9.68
C ALA A 34 3.15 -18.94 8.88
N ARG A 35 3.67 -20.07 9.43
CA ARG A 35 4.64 -20.91 8.70
C ARG A 35 4.10 -21.42 7.38
N ALA A 36 2.83 -21.84 7.35
CA ALA A 36 2.18 -22.34 6.14
C ALA A 36 2.07 -21.23 5.06
N ILE A 37 1.79 -19.98 5.45
CA ILE A 37 1.76 -18.83 4.53
C ILE A 37 3.14 -18.58 3.91
N PHE A 38 4.20 -18.55 4.73
CA PHE A 38 5.57 -18.38 4.21
C PHE A 38 6.00 -19.52 3.29
N ALA A 39 5.69 -20.78 3.65
CA ALA A 39 6.01 -21.94 2.84
C ALA A 39 5.33 -21.87 1.47
N ARG A 40 4.01 -21.64 1.47
CA ARG A 40 3.21 -21.53 0.23
C ARG A 40 3.65 -20.37 -0.65
N ALA A 41 3.97 -19.21 -0.05
CA ALA A 41 4.52 -18.07 -0.78
C ALA A 41 5.88 -18.39 -1.40
N GLY A 42 6.76 -19.10 -0.68
CA GLY A 42 8.05 -19.56 -1.20
C GLY A 42 7.91 -20.52 -2.39
N GLU A 43 6.94 -21.43 -2.35
CA GLU A 43 6.60 -22.32 -3.48
C GLU A 43 6.11 -21.50 -4.69
N ALA A 44 5.22 -20.53 -4.48
CA ALA A 44 4.67 -19.69 -5.54
C ALA A 44 5.73 -18.79 -6.21
N LEU A 45 6.75 -18.33 -5.44
CA LEU A 45 7.87 -17.51 -5.91
C LEU A 45 9.02 -18.33 -6.49
N GLY A 46 9.17 -19.60 -6.12
CA GLY A 46 10.30 -20.43 -6.48
C GLY A 46 11.57 -20.18 -5.66
N TYR A 47 11.48 -19.42 -4.54
CA TYR A 47 12.58 -19.19 -3.61
C TYR A 47 12.07 -18.99 -2.16
N PRO A 48 12.90 -19.31 -1.13
CA PRO A 48 12.50 -19.20 0.27
C PRO A 48 12.48 -17.74 0.75
N LEU A 49 11.31 -17.09 0.69
CA LEU A 49 11.12 -15.70 1.09
C LEU A 49 11.44 -15.43 2.58
N ALA A 50 11.22 -16.43 3.44
CA ALA A 50 11.42 -16.33 4.88
C ALA A 50 12.86 -15.88 5.24
N GLY A 51 13.88 -16.49 4.61
CA GLY A 51 15.29 -16.11 4.82
C GLY A 51 15.55 -14.63 4.52
N LEU A 52 15.02 -14.14 3.40
CA LEU A 52 15.15 -12.72 3.04
C LEU A 52 14.47 -11.79 4.06
N CYS A 53 13.27 -12.14 4.53
CA CYS A 53 12.55 -11.34 5.53
C CYS A 53 13.26 -11.33 6.87
N PHE A 54 13.85 -12.45 7.30
CA PHE A 54 14.37 -12.62 8.64
C PHE A 54 15.84 -12.24 8.79
N GLU A 55 16.63 -12.49 7.76
CA GLU A 55 18.09 -12.42 7.80
C GLU A 55 18.67 -11.46 6.75
N GLY A 56 17.89 -11.10 5.74
CA GLY A 56 18.29 -10.23 4.66
C GLY A 56 19.11 -10.91 3.57
N PRO A 57 20.01 -10.18 2.90
CA PRO A 57 20.52 -8.86 3.22
C PRO A 57 19.51 -7.72 3.03
N GLU A 58 19.66 -6.63 3.79
CA GLU A 58 18.72 -5.49 3.75
C GLU A 58 18.67 -4.83 2.38
N GLU A 59 19.77 -4.77 1.66
CA GLU A 59 19.84 -4.24 0.30
C GLU A 59 18.91 -5.00 -0.67
N GLU A 60 18.88 -6.34 -0.58
CA GLU A 60 17.98 -7.15 -1.40
C GLU A 60 16.51 -6.95 -0.98
N LEU A 61 16.24 -6.85 0.33
CA LEU A 61 14.88 -6.60 0.82
C LEU A 61 14.36 -5.22 0.43
N ARG A 62 15.23 -4.24 0.18
CA ARG A 62 14.86 -2.89 -0.28
C ARG A 62 14.49 -2.81 -1.76
N LYS A 63 14.87 -3.79 -2.59
CA LYS A 63 14.46 -3.83 -3.99
C LYS A 63 12.94 -3.94 -4.10
N THR A 64 12.33 -3.11 -4.91
CA THR A 64 10.85 -3.07 -5.07
C THR A 64 10.29 -4.45 -5.43
N SER A 65 11.00 -5.22 -6.23
CA SER A 65 10.66 -6.59 -6.65
C SER A 65 10.61 -7.60 -5.50
N ALA A 66 11.46 -7.43 -4.48
CA ALA A 66 11.51 -8.30 -3.30
C ALA A 66 10.63 -7.79 -2.15
N GLN A 67 10.63 -6.48 -1.96
CA GLN A 67 9.94 -5.79 -0.87
C GLN A 67 8.42 -6.01 -0.91
N GLN A 68 7.81 -5.91 -2.10
CA GLN A 68 6.36 -6.00 -2.23
C GLN A 68 5.84 -7.39 -1.82
N PRO A 69 6.31 -8.53 -2.35
CA PRO A 69 5.85 -9.84 -1.89
C PRO A 69 6.22 -10.10 -0.43
N ALA A 70 7.36 -9.60 0.05
CA ALA A 70 7.77 -9.76 1.45
C ALA A 70 6.78 -9.10 2.43
N ILE A 71 6.36 -7.86 2.18
CA ILE A 71 5.37 -7.15 3.02
C ILE A 71 4.02 -7.85 2.97
N LEU A 72 3.54 -8.27 1.80
CA LEU A 72 2.29 -9.00 1.65
C LEU A 72 2.30 -10.27 2.52
N VAL A 73 3.32 -11.10 2.36
CA VAL A 73 3.42 -12.39 3.06
C VAL A 73 3.56 -12.19 4.58
N CYS A 74 4.40 -11.26 5.02
CA CYS A 74 4.52 -10.94 6.44
C CYS A 74 3.21 -10.45 7.04
N SER A 75 2.47 -9.58 6.34
CA SER A 75 1.19 -9.06 6.82
C SER A 75 0.14 -10.16 6.99
N LEU A 76 0.02 -11.05 6.01
CA LEU A 76 -0.88 -12.20 6.10
C LEU A 76 -0.45 -13.20 7.17
N ALA A 77 0.85 -13.43 7.34
CA ALA A 77 1.38 -14.31 8.39
C ALA A 77 1.09 -13.77 9.79
N ILE A 78 1.23 -12.46 10.01
CA ILE A 78 0.89 -11.77 11.26
C ILE A 78 -0.61 -11.90 11.55
N LEU A 79 -1.47 -11.64 10.55
CA LEU A 79 -2.92 -11.79 10.69
C LEU A 79 -3.29 -13.24 11.04
N ALA A 80 -2.75 -14.22 10.31
CA ALA A 80 -3.04 -15.63 10.54
C ALA A 80 -2.55 -16.13 11.91
N ALA A 81 -1.41 -15.64 12.40
CA ALA A 81 -0.93 -15.95 13.73
C ALA A 81 -1.87 -15.40 14.83
N HIS A 82 -2.40 -14.20 14.62
CA HIS A 82 -3.40 -13.64 15.52
C HIS A 82 -4.68 -14.46 15.52
N GLU A 83 -5.21 -14.79 14.35
CA GLU A 83 -6.45 -15.55 14.20
C GLU A 83 -6.33 -16.99 14.73
N GLU A 84 -5.16 -17.65 14.57
CA GLU A 84 -4.90 -18.98 15.15
C GLU A 84 -4.98 -18.93 16.69
N ARG A 85 -4.56 -17.85 17.32
CA ARG A 85 -4.51 -17.69 18.78
C ARG A 85 -5.81 -17.19 19.38
N HIS A 86 -6.48 -16.25 18.72
CA HIS A 86 -7.58 -15.46 19.29
C HIS A 86 -8.91 -15.64 18.55
N GLY A 87 -8.91 -16.37 17.43
CA GLY A 87 -10.05 -16.44 16.50
C GLY A 87 -10.09 -15.27 15.52
N PRO A 88 -10.93 -15.38 14.47
CA PRO A 88 -11.06 -14.36 13.44
C PRO A 88 -11.71 -13.09 13.97
N PHE A 89 -11.36 -11.96 13.38
CA PHE A 89 -12.06 -10.70 13.61
C PHE A 89 -13.45 -10.70 12.95
N ASP A 90 -14.38 -9.95 13.53
CA ASP A 90 -15.60 -9.52 12.83
C ASP A 90 -15.23 -8.33 11.93
N VAL A 91 -15.00 -8.62 10.64
CA VAL A 91 -14.45 -7.64 9.69
C VAL A 91 -15.58 -6.95 8.94
N ALA A 92 -15.75 -5.64 9.16
CA ALA A 92 -16.69 -4.80 8.42
C ALA A 92 -16.08 -4.16 7.17
N ALA A 93 -14.76 -3.99 7.12
CA ALA A 93 -14.06 -3.31 6.03
C ALA A 93 -12.60 -3.72 5.98
N SER A 94 -11.97 -3.58 4.82
CA SER A 94 -10.51 -3.55 4.75
C SER A 94 -9.99 -2.57 3.70
N THR A 95 -8.75 -2.16 3.85
CA THR A 95 -7.99 -1.43 2.83
C THR A 95 -6.50 -1.71 3.00
N GLY A 96 -5.74 -1.36 1.99
CA GLY A 96 -4.29 -1.47 2.04
C GLY A 96 -3.62 -0.33 1.29
N HIS A 97 -2.49 0.13 1.77
CA HIS A 97 -1.75 1.21 1.14
C HIS A 97 -0.97 0.68 -0.07
N SER A 98 -1.31 1.10 -1.27
CA SER A 98 -0.68 0.65 -2.51
C SER A 98 -0.64 -0.89 -2.63
N LEU A 99 0.53 -1.53 -2.53
CA LEU A 99 0.63 -3.00 -2.55
C LEU A 99 -0.24 -3.67 -1.47
N GLY A 100 -0.46 -3.01 -0.34
CA GLY A 100 -1.28 -3.52 0.76
C GLY A 100 -2.72 -3.83 0.34
N LEU A 101 -3.22 -3.23 -0.75
CA LEU A 101 -4.53 -3.55 -1.29
C LEU A 101 -4.62 -5.01 -1.75
N TYR A 102 -3.54 -5.56 -2.35
CA TYR A 102 -3.49 -6.98 -2.68
C TYR A 102 -3.56 -7.87 -1.44
N THR A 103 -2.93 -7.44 -0.34
CA THR A 103 -3.03 -8.13 0.95
C THR A 103 -4.47 -8.10 1.49
N ALA A 104 -5.15 -6.95 1.39
CA ALA A 104 -6.55 -6.79 1.75
C ALA A 104 -7.47 -7.72 0.95
N LEU A 105 -7.21 -7.88 -0.36
CA LEU A 105 -7.96 -8.79 -1.23
C LEU A 105 -7.79 -10.26 -0.84
N VAL A 106 -6.59 -10.69 -0.43
CA VAL A 106 -6.38 -12.06 0.08
C VAL A 106 -7.11 -12.24 1.40
N ALA A 107 -7.04 -11.30 2.33
CA ALA A 107 -7.76 -11.35 3.60
C ALA A 107 -9.28 -11.40 3.38
N ALA A 108 -9.80 -10.70 2.38
CA ALA A 108 -11.20 -10.71 1.98
C ALA A 108 -11.61 -11.89 1.06
N ARG A 109 -10.70 -12.83 0.82
CA ARG A 109 -10.92 -14.02 -0.04
C ARG A 109 -11.24 -13.70 -1.50
N ALA A 110 -11.02 -12.48 -1.96
CA ALA A 110 -11.19 -12.07 -3.35
C ALA A 110 -10.03 -12.55 -4.25
N LEU A 111 -8.87 -12.83 -3.67
CA LEU A 111 -7.69 -13.29 -4.39
C LEU A 111 -7.02 -14.43 -3.62
N SER A 112 -6.56 -15.47 -4.33
CA SER A 112 -5.79 -16.53 -3.68
C SER A 112 -4.41 -16.01 -3.24
N LEU A 113 -3.82 -16.61 -2.19
CA LEU A 113 -2.47 -16.27 -1.75
C LEU A 113 -1.45 -16.44 -2.90
N ASP A 114 -1.54 -17.53 -3.64
CA ASP A 114 -0.59 -17.85 -4.71
C ASP A 114 -0.65 -16.83 -5.85
N ASP A 115 -1.87 -16.44 -6.26
CA ASP A 115 -2.05 -15.44 -7.32
C ASP A 115 -1.64 -14.05 -6.84
N ALA A 116 -1.98 -13.70 -5.60
CA ALA A 116 -1.55 -12.43 -5.01
C ALA A 116 -0.02 -12.31 -4.95
N VAL A 117 0.66 -13.35 -4.49
CA VAL A 117 2.12 -13.39 -4.41
C VAL A 117 2.75 -13.25 -5.79
N ARG A 118 2.25 -13.98 -6.80
CA ARG A 118 2.74 -13.88 -8.20
C ARG A 118 2.48 -12.50 -8.80
N LEU A 119 1.27 -11.96 -8.63
CA LEU A 119 0.90 -10.63 -9.13
C LEU A 119 1.75 -9.55 -8.49
N VAL A 120 1.94 -9.59 -7.17
CA VAL A 120 2.72 -8.58 -6.44
C VAL A 120 4.21 -8.68 -6.74
N ALA A 121 4.76 -9.87 -6.92
CA ALA A 121 6.13 -10.07 -7.38
C ALA A 121 6.33 -9.48 -8.79
N ARG A 122 5.38 -9.75 -9.71
CA ARG A 122 5.39 -9.20 -11.06
C ARG A 122 5.25 -7.67 -11.03
N ARG A 123 4.31 -7.13 -10.23
CA ARG A 123 4.12 -5.69 -10.02
C ARG A 123 5.41 -5.03 -9.53
N GLY A 124 6.02 -5.59 -8.51
CA GLY A 124 7.27 -5.06 -7.95
C GLY A 124 8.41 -5.05 -8.95
N ALA A 125 8.56 -6.12 -9.74
CA ALA A 125 9.59 -6.19 -10.79
C ALA A 125 9.35 -5.16 -11.90
N LEU A 126 8.11 -5.00 -12.37
CA LEU A 126 7.77 -4.03 -13.41
C LEU A 126 7.92 -2.58 -12.93
N MET A 127 7.51 -2.28 -11.70
CA MET A 127 7.70 -0.95 -11.11
C MET A 127 9.18 -0.62 -10.86
N GLN A 128 9.98 -1.62 -10.51
CA GLN A 128 11.43 -1.46 -10.40
C GLN A 128 12.05 -1.15 -11.76
N GLN A 129 11.70 -1.93 -12.79
CA GLN A 129 12.17 -1.70 -14.14
C GLN A 129 11.79 -0.30 -14.64
N ALA A 130 10.53 0.12 -14.50
CA ALA A 130 10.09 1.46 -14.88
C ALA A 130 10.86 2.57 -14.14
N ALA A 131 11.22 2.33 -12.88
CA ALA A 131 12.03 3.26 -12.10
C ALA A 131 13.49 3.34 -12.58
N GLU A 132 14.05 2.24 -13.07
CA GLU A 132 15.41 2.19 -13.65
C GLU A 132 15.47 2.82 -15.05
N GLU A 133 14.35 2.80 -15.77
CA GLU A 133 14.22 3.37 -17.12
C GLU A 133 13.92 4.89 -17.10
N SER A 134 13.55 5.47 -15.95
CA SER A 134 13.19 6.88 -15.81
C SER A 134 13.96 7.57 -14.68
N SER A 135 14.30 8.85 -14.87
CA SER A 135 14.87 9.69 -13.80
C SER A 135 13.75 10.38 -13.04
N GLY A 136 13.46 9.89 -11.86
CA GLY A 136 12.40 10.47 -11.03
C GLY A 136 12.39 9.92 -9.61
N GLY A 137 11.63 10.59 -8.75
CA GLY A 137 11.60 10.29 -7.33
C GLY A 137 10.31 10.74 -6.66
N MET A 138 10.35 10.69 -5.33
CA MET A 138 9.22 11.09 -4.48
C MET A 138 9.69 11.96 -3.32
N ALA A 139 8.79 12.85 -2.85
CA ALA A 139 9.04 13.64 -1.65
C ALA A 139 7.76 13.76 -0.80
N ALA A 140 7.90 13.65 0.52
CA ALA A 140 6.82 13.87 1.47
C ALA A 140 6.72 15.35 1.82
N VAL A 141 5.54 15.94 1.62
CA VAL A 141 5.20 17.33 1.92
C VAL A 141 4.37 17.38 3.19
N LEU A 142 4.80 18.17 4.17
CA LEU A 142 4.15 18.31 5.47
C LEU A 142 3.71 19.76 5.71
N GLY A 143 2.48 19.90 6.21
CA GLY A 143 1.95 21.17 6.71
C GLY A 143 1.26 22.03 5.67
N LEU A 144 0.91 21.50 4.51
CA LEU A 144 0.07 22.14 3.50
C LEU A 144 -1.17 21.30 3.21
N ASP A 145 -2.23 21.98 2.80
CA ASP A 145 -3.44 21.33 2.31
C ASP A 145 -3.19 20.63 0.96
N ALA A 146 -3.91 19.54 0.72
CA ALA A 146 -3.75 18.73 -0.47
C ALA A 146 -4.00 19.51 -1.78
N SER A 147 -4.94 20.46 -1.77
CA SER A 147 -5.21 21.35 -2.91
C SER A 147 -4.00 22.22 -3.27
N VAL A 148 -3.35 22.83 -2.25
CA VAL A 148 -2.16 23.66 -2.45
C VAL A 148 -1.00 22.82 -3.00
N VAL A 149 -0.86 21.58 -2.53
CA VAL A 149 0.14 20.65 -3.07
C VAL A 149 -0.16 20.29 -4.52
N GLY A 150 -1.42 19.99 -4.86
CA GLY A 150 -1.84 19.69 -6.24
C GLY A 150 -1.60 20.84 -7.20
N GLU A 151 -1.92 22.09 -6.80
CA GLU A 151 -1.64 23.28 -7.59
C GLU A 151 -0.13 23.52 -7.81
N ALA A 152 0.69 23.25 -6.79
CA ALA A 152 2.15 23.36 -6.94
C ALA A 152 2.69 22.31 -7.91
N CYS A 153 2.18 21.08 -7.86
CA CYS A 153 2.54 20.03 -8.82
C CYS A 153 2.14 20.42 -10.24
N ALA A 154 0.92 20.91 -10.45
CA ALA A 154 0.45 21.37 -11.75
C ALA A 154 1.31 22.52 -12.31
N ALA A 155 1.65 23.50 -11.47
CA ALA A 155 2.50 24.62 -11.85
C ALA A 155 3.97 24.22 -12.14
N ALA A 156 4.44 23.13 -11.54
CA ALA A 156 5.79 22.61 -11.72
C ALA A 156 5.93 21.69 -12.92
N SER A 157 4.82 21.15 -13.44
CA SER A 157 4.79 20.27 -14.61
C SER A 157 4.74 21.07 -15.91
N TYR A 158 5.43 20.61 -16.94
CA TYR A 158 5.30 21.22 -18.28
C TYR A 158 4.19 20.52 -19.06
N ASP A 159 3.22 21.32 -19.55
CA ASP A 159 2.20 20.90 -20.52
C ASP A 159 2.83 20.86 -21.93
N GLY A 160 3.67 19.85 -22.19
CA GLY A 160 4.31 19.64 -23.48
C GLY A 160 4.01 18.27 -24.06
N ILE A 161 4.43 18.07 -25.31
CA ILE A 161 4.30 16.79 -26.03
C ILE A 161 5.14 15.68 -25.36
N ASP A 162 6.16 16.05 -24.57
CA ASP A 162 6.96 15.15 -23.72
C ASP A 162 6.33 15.06 -22.33
N THR A 163 5.68 13.93 -22.06
CA THR A 163 5.01 13.62 -20.78
C THR A 163 5.98 13.32 -19.64
N ASP A 164 7.29 13.37 -19.86
CA ASP A 164 8.29 12.93 -18.89
C ASP A 164 8.68 14.02 -17.87
N ASP A 165 8.37 15.30 -18.10
CA ASP A 165 8.65 16.40 -17.15
C ASP A 165 7.40 16.75 -16.32
N ILE A 166 6.91 15.77 -15.59
CA ILE A 166 5.68 15.86 -14.79
C ILE A 166 5.92 15.50 -13.35
N VAL A 167 5.18 16.15 -12.42
CA VAL A 167 5.09 15.82 -11.01
C VAL A 167 3.63 15.84 -10.57
N VAL A 168 3.22 14.89 -9.76
CA VAL A 168 1.83 14.72 -9.28
C VAL A 168 1.78 14.53 -7.77
N ALA A 169 0.63 14.81 -7.16
CA ALA A 169 0.32 14.35 -5.81
C ALA A 169 0.01 12.84 -5.88
N ALA A 170 0.90 12.02 -5.34
CA ALA A 170 0.87 10.56 -5.47
C ALA A 170 0.23 9.84 -4.27
N ASN A 171 0.37 10.36 -3.04
CA ASN A 171 -0.27 9.77 -1.86
C ASN A 171 -0.86 10.86 -0.97
N TYR A 172 -2.16 10.76 -0.72
CA TYR A 172 -2.87 11.56 0.27
C TYR A 172 -2.91 10.80 1.59
N ASN A 173 -1.86 10.92 2.41
CA ASN A 173 -1.62 10.02 3.53
C ASN A 173 -2.35 10.41 4.82
N ALA A 174 -2.49 11.70 5.10
CA ALA A 174 -3.24 12.26 6.22
C ALA A 174 -3.46 13.76 5.99
N PRO A 175 -4.36 14.42 6.72
CA PRO A 175 -4.48 15.87 6.69
C PRO A 175 -3.13 16.56 6.89
N GLY A 176 -2.73 17.39 5.93
CA GLY A 176 -1.43 18.07 5.91
C GLY A 176 -0.22 17.16 5.65
N GLN A 177 -0.42 15.97 5.08
CA GLN A 177 0.66 15.07 4.65
C GLN A 177 0.36 14.45 3.29
N VAL A 178 1.02 14.96 2.26
CA VAL A 178 0.91 14.48 0.88
C VAL A 178 2.30 14.08 0.39
N VAL A 179 2.38 13.00 -0.39
CA VAL A 179 3.61 12.64 -1.11
C VAL A 179 3.44 13.06 -2.56
N ILE A 180 4.46 13.73 -3.09
CA ILE A 180 4.56 14.07 -4.52
C ILE A 180 5.52 13.14 -5.22
N SER A 181 5.28 12.89 -6.51
CA SER A 181 6.01 11.92 -7.32
C SER A 181 6.13 12.41 -8.76
N GLY A 182 7.30 12.30 -9.35
CA GLY A 182 7.51 12.75 -10.73
C GLY A 182 8.96 12.74 -11.15
N ALA A 183 9.22 13.28 -12.34
CA ALA A 183 10.54 13.46 -12.89
C ALA A 183 11.39 14.38 -12.02
N ASP A 184 12.69 14.14 -11.93
CA ASP A 184 13.60 14.87 -11.02
C ASP A 184 13.50 16.39 -11.20
N ALA A 185 13.51 16.89 -12.43
CA ALA A 185 13.43 18.33 -12.70
C ALA A 185 12.09 18.95 -12.29
N ALA A 186 10.97 18.27 -12.57
CA ALA A 186 9.64 18.71 -12.12
C ALA A 186 9.49 18.62 -10.60
N LEU A 187 10.05 17.58 -10.00
CA LEU A 187 10.05 17.38 -8.55
C LEU A 187 10.81 18.50 -7.85
N ASP A 188 11.98 18.89 -8.36
CA ASP A 188 12.78 19.99 -7.80
C ASP A 188 12.03 21.32 -7.88
N ARG A 189 11.38 21.60 -9.01
CA ARG A 189 10.53 22.82 -9.16
C ARG A 189 9.36 22.80 -8.17
N ALA A 190 8.67 21.66 -8.04
CA ALA A 190 7.57 21.51 -7.08
C ALA A 190 8.04 21.71 -5.65
N VAL A 191 9.19 21.15 -5.27
CA VAL A 191 9.80 21.33 -3.94
C VAL A 191 10.09 22.80 -3.65
N ALA A 192 10.61 23.57 -4.62
CA ALA A 192 10.85 24.99 -4.47
C ALA A 192 9.53 25.76 -4.24
N LEU A 193 8.53 25.55 -5.12
CA LEU A 193 7.21 26.18 -4.99
C LEU A 193 6.51 25.84 -3.66
N LEU A 194 6.59 24.60 -3.20
CA LEU A 194 5.97 24.17 -1.95
C LEU A 194 6.61 24.84 -0.73
N LYS A 195 7.95 25.04 -0.75
CA LYS A 195 8.64 25.81 0.30
C LYS A 195 8.20 27.26 0.31
N GLU A 196 8.08 27.90 -0.86
CA GLU A 196 7.58 29.28 -1.00
C GLU A 196 6.13 29.42 -0.51
N ARG A 197 5.29 28.38 -0.71
CA ARG A 197 3.90 28.33 -0.22
C ARG A 197 3.77 27.97 1.27
N GLY A 198 4.88 27.82 1.99
CA GLY A 198 4.91 27.64 3.43
C GLY A 198 4.85 26.17 3.88
N ALA A 199 5.26 25.20 3.05
CA ALA A 199 5.43 23.82 3.52
C ALA A 199 6.34 23.78 4.75
N ARG A 200 5.85 23.18 5.84
CA ARG A 200 6.62 23.04 7.08
C ARG A 200 7.88 22.21 6.86
N LYS A 201 7.78 21.18 6.03
CA LYS A 201 8.89 20.29 5.66
C LYS A 201 8.58 19.62 4.32
N VAL A 202 9.61 19.49 3.47
CA VAL A 202 9.60 18.63 2.29
C VAL A 202 10.78 17.68 2.40
N VAL A 203 10.51 16.37 2.40
CA VAL A 203 11.51 15.32 2.67
C VAL A 203 11.58 14.38 1.46
N PRO A 204 12.72 14.30 0.75
CA PRO A 204 12.93 13.26 -0.24
C PRO A 204 12.76 11.88 0.37
N LEU A 205 12.13 10.97 -0.36
CA LEU A 205 11.93 9.58 0.06
C LEU A 205 13.01 8.69 -0.56
N ALA A 206 13.51 7.73 0.23
CA ALA A 206 14.47 6.73 -0.24
C ALA A 206 13.74 5.60 -0.99
N VAL A 207 13.23 5.91 -2.18
CA VAL A 207 12.51 4.98 -3.07
C VAL A 207 13.21 4.91 -4.42
N ALA A 208 12.98 3.83 -5.16
CA ALA A 208 13.67 3.57 -6.42
C ALA A 208 13.22 4.49 -7.57
N GLY A 209 12.02 5.09 -7.51
CA GLY A 209 11.49 5.90 -8.60
C GLY A 209 10.19 6.62 -8.29
N ALA A 210 9.60 7.20 -9.31
CA ALA A 210 8.39 8.03 -9.23
C ALA A 210 7.10 7.20 -9.24
N PHE A 211 6.85 6.44 -8.17
CA PHE A 211 5.66 5.60 -8.05
C PHE A 211 4.36 6.43 -8.01
N HIS A 212 3.27 5.84 -8.50
CA HIS A 212 1.95 6.48 -8.58
C HIS A 212 1.96 7.77 -9.41
N SER A 213 2.76 7.81 -10.46
CA SER A 213 2.87 8.89 -11.43
C SER A 213 2.81 8.36 -12.87
N PRO A 214 2.65 9.22 -13.88
CA PRO A 214 2.70 8.82 -15.28
C PRO A 214 4.00 8.11 -15.71
N LEU A 215 5.11 8.30 -14.99
CA LEU A 215 6.38 7.61 -15.25
C LEU A 215 6.30 6.09 -15.03
N MET A 216 5.23 5.59 -14.37
CA MET A 216 4.97 4.16 -14.19
C MET A 216 4.11 3.56 -15.33
N ARG A 217 3.93 4.25 -16.46
CA ARG A 217 3.08 3.82 -17.58
C ARG A 217 3.46 2.44 -18.10
N THR A 218 4.74 2.20 -18.34
CA THR A 218 5.25 0.91 -18.85
C THR A 218 4.92 -0.24 -17.88
N ALA A 219 5.05 -0.01 -16.57
CA ALA A 219 4.68 -0.98 -15.55
C ALA A 219 3.17 -1.25 -15.52
N SER A 220 2.35 -0.21 -15.63
CA SER A 220 0.89 -0.33 -15.66
C SER A 220 0.42 -1.12 -16.88
N ASP A 221 0.90 -0.78 -18.06
CA ASP A 221 0.54 -1.45 -19.32
C ASP A 221 0.95 -2.94 -19.30
N ALA A 222 2.12 -3.26 -18.75
CA ALA A 222 2.62 -4.63 -18.60
C ALA A 222 1.88 -5.44 -17.54
N MET A 223 1.21 -4.79 -16.57
CA MET A 223 0.36 -5.45 -15.57
C MET A 223 -1.05 -5.78 -16.09
N ALA A 224 -1.52 -5.12 -17.14
CA ALA A 224 -2.89 -5.30 -17.64
C ALA A 224 -3.20 -6.78 -18.02
N ALA A 225 -2.30 -7.47 -18.72
CA ALA A 225 -2.52 -8.86 -19.11
C ALA A 225 -2.53 -9.83 -17.89
N PRO A 226 -1.56 -9.79 -16.96
CA PRO A 226 -1.65 -10.55 -15.71
C PRO A 226 -2.94 -10.31 -14.91
N LEU A 227 -3.40 -9.07 -14.79
CA LEU A 227 -4.61 -8.74 -14.05
C LEU A 227 -5.88 -9.26 -14.74
N ARG A 228 -5.95 -9.21 -16.07
CA ARG A 228 -7.07 -9.76 -16.82
C ARG A 228 -7.18 -11.29 -16.70
N SER A 229 -6.04 -11.99 -16.57
CA SER A 229 -6.02 -13.45 -16.44
C SER A 229 -6.13 -13.97 -15.00
N ALA A 230 -5.99 -13.08 -14.01
CA ALA A 230 -6.09 -13.44 -12.61
C ALA A 230 -7.51 -13.90 -12.24
N ALA A 231 -7.61 -14.97 -11.45
CA ALA A 231 -8.86 -15.37 -10.83
C ALA A 231 -9.16 -14.43 -9.66
N ILE A 232 -10.10 -13.52 -9.89
CA ILE A 232 -10.58 -12.58 -8.88
C ILE A 232 -12.04 -12.89 -8.61
N ASP A 233 -12.38 -13.11 -7.35
CA ASP A 233 -13.72 -13.36 -6.86
C ASP A 233 -14.28 -12.10 -6.18
N ASP A 234 -15.58 -12.11 -5.87
CA ASP A 234 -16.19 -11.10 -5.02
C ASP A 234 -15.58 -11.15 -3.62
N ALA A 235 -15.31 -10.00 -3.04
CA ALA A 235 -14.76 -9.91 -1.69
C ALA A 235 -15.80 -10.28 -0.63
N ALA A 236 -15.38 -10.95 0.45
CA ALA A 236 -16.26 -11.35 1.55
C ALA A 236 -16.84 -10.14 2.31
N TYR A 237 -16.19 -9.01 2.25
CA TYR A 237 -16.59 -7.73 2.86
C TYR A 237 -16.03 -6.56 2.03
N PRO A 238 -16.55 -5.33 2.22
CA PRO A 238 -16.11 -4.16 1.44
C PRO A 238 -14.61 -3.88 1.53
N ILE A 239 -14.00 -3.64 0.37
CA ILE A 239 -12.62 -3.20 0.18
C ILE A 239 -12.64 -1.72 -0.19
N TYR A 240 -11.94 -0.88 0.56
CA TYR A 240 -11.83 0.54 0.24
C TYR A 240 -10.65 0.79 -0.68
N THR A 241 -10.92 1.39 -1.83
CA THR A 241 -9.97 1.54 -2.95
C THR A 241 -8.89 2.59 -2.69
N ASN A 242 -7.77 2.47 -3.37
CA ASN A 242 -6.75 3.52 -3.39
C ASN A 242 -7.09 4.64 -4.36
N THR A 243 -7.74 4.34 -5.49
CA THR A 243 -8.00 5.33 -6.54
C THR A 243 -9.09 6.32 -6.16
N THR A 244 -10.11 5.90 -5.40
CA THR A 244 -11.27 6.74 -5.05
C THR A 244 -11.54 6.85 -3.55
N GLY A 245 -10.94 6.00 -2.70
CA GLY A 245 -11.25 5.91 -1.27
C GLY A 245 -12.64 5.33 -0.97
N ARG A 246 -13.34 4.76 -1.97
CA ARG A 246 -14.70 4.23 -1.85
C ARG A 246 -14.72 2.72 -1.70
N PRO A 247 -15.78 2.14 -1.08
CA PRO A 247 -15.93 0.70 -0.99
C PRO A 247 -16.28 0.09 -2.34
N ILE A 248 -15.68 -1.07 -2.61
CA ILE A 248 -16.04 -1.99 -3.69
C ILE A 248 -16.09 -3.41 -3.13
N GLN A 249 -16.77 -4.32 -3.82
CA GLN A 249 -16.85 -5.72 -3.40
C GLN A 249 -16.86 -6.69 -4.58
N GLY A 250 -17.36 -6.27 -5.74
CA GLY A 250 -17.46 -7.10 -6.94
C GLY A 250 -16.13 -7.33 -7.63
N ALA A 251 -15.94 -8.53 -8.18
CA ALA A 251 -14.71 -8.93 -8.88
C ALA A 251 -14.30 -8.00 -10.02
N ASP A 252 -15.28 -7.51 -10.80
CA ASP A 252 -15.01 -6.59 -11.90
C ASP A 252 -14.55 -5.21 -11.41
N GLU A 253 -15.14 -4.68 -10.33
CA GLU A 253 -14.72 -3.43 -9.71
C GLU A 253 -13.29 -3.55 -9.14
N ILE A 254 -12.99 -4.68 -8.51
CA ILE A 254 -11.65 -4.99 -7.99
C ILE A 254 -10.63 -5.00 -9.13
N ARG A 255 -10.95 -5.64 -10.25
CA ARG A 255 -10.06 -5.68 -11.42
C ARG A 255 -9.77 -4.29 -11.96
N VAL A 256 -10.80 -3.45 -12.12
CA VAL A 256 -10.65 -2.06 -12.57
C VAL A 256 -9.76 -1.25 -11.61
N GLU A 257 -9.97 -1.39 -10.30
CA GLU A 257 -9.12 -0.74 -9.29
C GLU A 257 -7.65 -1.13 -9.45
N LEU A 258 -7.36 -2.44 -9.57
CA LEU A 258 -5.99 -2.92 -9.70
C LEU A 258 -5.31 -2.48 -11.01
N GLU A 259 -6.05 -2.39 -12.12
CA GLU A 259 -5.54 -1.90 -13.41
C GLU A 259 -5.18 -0.40 -13.36
N GLN A 260 -5.94 0.40 -12.61
CA GLN A 260 -5.73 1.85 -12.51
C GLN A 260 -4.72 2.25 -11.44
N GLN A 261 -4.53 1.43 -10.41
CA GLN A 261 -3.85 1.76 -9.17
C GLN A 261 -2.40 2.23 -9.35
N ILE A 262 -1.64 1.64 -10.30
CA ILE A 262 -0.21 1.95 -10.48
C ILE A 262 0.03 3.40 -10.89
N LEU A 263 -0.89 3.97 -11.69
CA LEU A 263 -0.82 5.35 -12.18
C LEU A 263 -1.61 6.35 -11.33
N ALA A 264 -2.59 5.85 -10.59
CA ALA A 264 -3.46 6.70 -9.78
C ALA A 264 -2.85 7.04 -8.41
N PRO A 265 -3.23 8.18 -7.82
CA PRO A 265 -2.84 8.51 -6.47
C PRO A 265 -3.45 7.54 -5.45
N VAL A 266 -2.73 7.30 -4.36
CA VAL A 266 -3.26 6.58 -3.19
C VAL A 266 -4.05 7.56 -2.32
N ARG A 267 -5.36 7.46 -2.32
CA ARG A 267 -6.31 8.28 -1.54
C ARG A 267 -6.54 7.68 -0.15
N TRP A 268 -5.46 7.56 0.61
CA TRP A 268 -5.47 6.90 1.92
C TRP A 268 -6.36 7.63 2.93
N THR A 269 -6.26 8.96 2.99
CA THR A 269 -7.12 9.80 3.83
C THR A 269 -8.60 9.56 3.53
N ASP A 270 -8.97 9.61 2.25
CA ASP A 270 -10.37 9.44 1.82
C ASP A 270 -10.90 8.04 2.19
N ALA A 271 -10.07 6.98 2.04
CA ALA A 271 -10.43 5.63 2.43
C ALA A 271 -10.69 5.52 3.95
N LEU A 272 -9.80 6.06 4.78
CA LEU A 272 -9.96 6.03 6.24
C LEU A 272 -11.20 6.83 6.70
N GLU A 273 -11.43 8.00 6.14
CA GLU A 273 -12.60 8.83 6.46
C GLU A 273 -13.90 8.15 6.03
N THR A 274 -13.92 7.51 4.85
CA THR A 274 -15.10 6.79 4.35
C THR A 274 -15.38 5.53 5.19
N ILE A 275 -14.35 4.79 5.62
CA ILE A 275 -14.47 3.67 6.56
C ILE A 275 -15.06 4.17 7.90
N ALA A 276 -14.53 5.24 8.46
CA ALA A 276 -15.03 5.79 9.72
C ALA A 276 -16.49 6.29 9.58
N ALA A 277 -16.85 6.92 8.46
CA ALA A 277 -18.21 7.36 8.16
C ALA A 277 -19.21 6.20 8.03
N SER A 278 -18.76 4.98 7.72
CA SER A 278 -19.60 3.77 7.73
C SER A 278 -19.92 3.23 9.14
N GLY A 279 -19.38 3.87 10.19
CA GLY A 279 -19.60 3.49 11.59
C GLY A 279 -18.49 2.62 12.19
N VAL A 280 -17.43 2.32 11.45
CA VAL A 280 -16.28 1.56 11.96
C VAL A 280 -15.37 2.50 12.77
N ALA A 281 -15.19 2.20 14.05
CA ALA A 281 -14.34 2.98 14.96
C ALA A 281 -13.03 2.26 15.34
N ARG A 282 -12.92 0.96 15.05
CA ARG A 282 -11.79 0.12 15.44
C ARG A 282 -11.00 -0.32 14.21
N PHE A 283 -9.71 0.03 14.19
CA PHE A 283 -8.79 -0.23 13.08
C PHE A 283 -7.69 -1.19 13.54
N VAL A 284 -7.43 -2.23 12.75
CA VAL A 284 -6.40 -3.23 13.04
C VAL A 284 -5.29 -3.09 12.00
N ASP A 285 -4.10 -2.66 12.42
CA ASP A 285 -2.91 -2.56 11.56
C ASP A 285 -2.23 -3.93 11.50
N CYS A 286 -2.44 -4.62 10.38
CA CYS A 286 -2.03 -6.01 10.13
C CYS A 286 -0.74 -6.07 9.30
N GLY A 287 0.41 -5.72 9.87
CA GLY A 287 1.64 -5.85 9.10
C GLY A 287 2.86 -5.27 9.78
N PRO A 288 4.04 -5.37 9.16
CA PRO A 288 5.27 -4.82 9.74
C PRO A 288 5.22 -3.30 9.83
N GLY A 289 6.03 -2.72 10.72
CA GLY A 289 6.11 -1.28 10.95
C GLY A 289 4.92 -0.70 11.70
N ALA A 290 4.88 0.61 11.90
CA ALA A 290 3.83 1.30 12.66
C ALA A 290 3.25 2.52 11.90
N THR A 291 3.50 2.62 10.61
CA THR A 291 3.13 3.81 9.82
C THR A 291 1.63 3.99 9.72
N LEU A 292 0.87 2.91 9.47
CA LEU A 292 -0.58 3.01 9.27
C LEU A 292 -1.30 3.43 10.56
N ALA A 293 -0.92 2.88 11.70
CA ALA A 293 -1.46 3.29 12.99
C ALA A 293 -1.30 4.81 13.24
N ALA A 294 -0.15 5.36 12.88
CA ALA A 294 0.10 6.81 12.99
C ALA A 294 -0.75 7.64 12.02
N LEU A 295 -1.00 7.14 10.80
CA LEU A 295 -1.86 7.80 9.82
C LEU A 295 -3.34 7.77 10.25
N VAL A 296 -3.85 6.64 10.75
CA VAL A 296 -5.21 6.55 11.30
C VAL A 296 -5.40 7.57 12.41
N LYS A 297 -4.48 7.62 13.38
CA LYS A 297 -4.55 8.55 14.52
C LYS A 297 -4.64 10.03 14.10
N ARG A 298 -4.07 10.37 12.96
CA ARG A 298 -4.09 11.73 12.42
C ARG A 298 -5.33 12.03 11.58
N THR A 299 -5.97 11.00 11.03
CA THR A 299 -7.09 11.14 10.09
C THR A 299 -8.43 10.93 10.79
N VAL A 300 -8.56 9.93 11.66
CA VAL A 300 -9.82 9.56 12.29
C VAL A 300 -9.76 9.88 13.78
N ALA A 301 -10.44 10.94 14.19
CA ALA A 301 -10.51 11.33 15.59
C ALA A 301 -11.24 10.27 16.42
N GLY A 302 -10.65 9.87 17.56
CA GLY A 302 -11.26 8.89 18.47
C GLY A 302 -11.20 7.43 18.01
N ALA A 303 -10.49 7.13 16.91
CA ALA A 303 -10.31 5.74 16.46
C ALA A 303 -9.58 4.90 17.51
N GLU A 304 -10.09 3.69 17.76
CA GLU A 304 -9.36 2.64 18.45
C GLU A 304 -8.41 1.96 17.46
N ILE A 305 -7.14 1.85 17.81
CA ILE A 305 -6.14 1.27 16.94
C ILE A 305 -5.49 0.08 17.63
N VAL A 306 -5.57 -1.08 16.98
CA VAL A 306 -4.91 -2.31 17.39
C VAL A 306 -3.76 -2.56 16.43
N LYS A 307 -2.55 -2.71 16.94
CA LYS A 307 -1.39 -3.13 16.13
C LYS A 307 -1.16 -4.61 16.35
N LEU A 308 -1.10 -5.39 15.27
CA LEU A 308 -0.66 -6.79 15.31
C LEU A 308 0.86 -6.86 15.09
N ASP A 309 1.51 -7.73 15.84
CA ASP A 309 2.96 -7.95 15.82
C ASP A 309 3.33 -9.37 15.37
#